data_bc6e8c7448a0755d2c92f4d334fed155
#
_entry.id   bc6e8c7448a0755d2c92f4d334fed155
#
_cell.length_a   1.000
_cell.length_b   1.000
_cell.length_c   1.000
_cell.angle_alpha   90.00
_cell.angle_beta   90.00
_cell.angle_gamma   90.00
#
_symmetry.space_group_name_H-M   'P 1'
#
loop_
_entity.id
_entity.type
_entity.pdbx_description
1 polymer ?
#
loop_
_entity_poly.entity_id
_entity_poly.type
_entity_poly.pdbx_seq_one_letter_code
_entity_poly.pdbx_strand_id
1 'polypeptide(L)'
;GTKMLGPTNFLTRHLLNFIVAFTVFGVSILNIAGAAGLLSIPLAVVAYYASNKITFTVQKSSQSKKIGISTSEYNLIDAQLKQAKSHVQALNQQYVRVRSVRSFKQINEMSKLAKRIINLVQTNPQKFYAVEDFFYAHLPSAVELSDKYTLLTKQQLPGTDVHLALEDTRKTLKELQVTMEDDLKSALSSDIENL
;
A
#
# COMPACT_ATOMS: atom_id res chain seq x y z
N GLY A 1 3.35 29.30 -10.08
CA GLY A 1 2.86 28.91 -9.29
C GLY A 1 2.10 27.76 -8.71
N THR A 2 0.83 27.93 -8.61
CA THR A 2 -0.07 26.93 -8.01
C THR A 2 -0.13 25.61 -8.78
N LYS A 3 0.36 25.57 -10.00
CA LYS A 3 0.42 24.36 -10.81
C LYS A 3 1.53 23.39 -10.38
N MET A 4 2.47 23.79 -9.53
CA MET A 4 3.57 22.95 -9.09
C MET A 4 3.13 21.80 -8.18
N LEU A 5 1.97 21.90 -7.57
CA LEU A 5 1.41 20.85 -6.69
C LEU A 5 0.40 19.98 -7.44
N GLY A 6 0.45 19.96 -8.76
CA GLY A 6 -0.41 19.14 -9.58
C GLY A 6 -0.06 17.65 -9.53
N PRO A 7 -0.82 16.82 -10.27
CA PRO A 7 -0.65 15.37 -10.30
C PRO A 7 0.78 14.90 -10.61
N THR A 8 1.52 15.66 -11.41
CA THR A 8 2.90 15.31 -11.80
C THR A 8 3.86 15.32 -10.62
N ASN A 9 3.83 16.35 -9.77
CA ASN A 9 4.67 16.42 -8.58
C ASN A 9 4.31 15.34 -7.57
N PHE A 10 3.05 15.03 -7.49
CA PHE A 10 2.53 13.97 -6.66
C PHE A 10 3.08 12.60 -7.09
N LEU A 11 3.01 12.30 -8.38
CA LEU A 11 3.55 11.07 -8.94
C LEU A 11 5.07 10.97 -8.73
N THR A 12 5.80 12.06 -8.95
CA THR A 12 7.25 12.11 -8.75
C THR A 12 7.61 11.80 -7.29
N ARG A 13 6.88 12.37 -6.35
CA ARG A 13 7.10 12.14 -4.93
C ARG A 13 6.90 10.66 -4.55
N HIS A 14 5.81 10.06 -5.00
CA HIS A 14 5.53 8.65 -4.72
C HIS A 14 6.50 7.72 -5.43
N LEU A 15 6.92 8.07 -6.63
CA LEU A 15 7.93 7.32 -7.36
C LEU A 15 9.27 7.33 -6.60
N LEU A 16 9.69 8.47 -6.07
CA LEU A 16 10.89 8.57 -5.24
C LEU A 16 10.78 7.73 -3.97
N ASN A 17 9.66 7.81 -3.27
CA ASN A 17 9.42 7.00 -2.07
C ASN A 17 9.45 5.51 -2.38
N PHE A 18 8.85 5.11 -3.49
CA PHE A 18 8.86 3.72 -3.95
C PHE A 18 10.26 3.24 -4.30
N ILE A 19 11.05 4.07 -4.99
CA ILE A 19 12.44 3.75 -5.33
C ILE A 19 13.28 3.58 -4.06
N VAL A 20 13.12 4.47 -3.08
CA VAL A 20 13.84 4.38 -1.81
C VAL A 20 13.49 3.06 -1.09
N ALA A 21 12.21 2.75 -0.96
CA ALA A 21 11.77 1.52 -0.31
C ALA A 21 12.26 0.27 -1.04
N PHE A 22 12.17 0.28 -2.37
CA PHE A 22 12.63 -0.82 -3.21
C PHE A 22 14.14 -0.99 -3.15
N THR A 23 14.91 0.10 -3.12
CA THR A 23 16.37 0.05 -2.99
C THR A 23 16.79 -0.53 -1.65
N VAL A 24 16.19 -0.07 -0.55
CA VAL A 24 16.47 -0.62 0.79
C VAL A 24 16.16 -2.12 0.82
N PHE A 25 15.03 -2.51 0.26
CA PHE A 25 14.61 -3.91 0.17
C PHE A 25 15.59 -4.74 -0.69
N GLY A 26 15.94 -4.24 -1.87
CA GLY A 26 16.85 -4.91 -2.79
C GLY A 26 18.26 -5.08 -2.25
N VAL A 27 18.81 -4.04 -1.64
CA VAL A 27 20.10 -4.09 -0.96
C VAL A 27 20.08 -5.11 0.18
N SER A 28 18.99 -5.15 0.91
CA SER A 28 18.82 -6.11 2.00
C SER A 28 18.81 -7.55 1.53
N ILE A 29 18.16 -7.83 0.39
CA ILE A 29 18.16 -9.17 -0.20
C ILE A 29 19.55 -9.55 -0.75
N LEU A 30 20.21 -8.60 -1.43
CA LEU A 30 21.53 -8.85 -2.04
C LEU A 30 22.64 -9.06 -1.01
N ASN A 31 22.54 -8.41 0.15
CA ASN A 31 23.51 -8.59 1.22
C ASN A 31 23.36 -9.93 1.94
N ILE A 32 22.39 -10.73 1.53
CA ILE A 32 22.08 -11.89 2.33
C ILE A 32 22.11 -13.15 1.51
N ALA A 33 23.22 -13.79 1.66
CA ALA A 33 23.33 -15.23 1.60
C ALA A 33 22.81 -15.90 2.89
N GLY A 34 22.11 -15.16 3.75
CA GLY A 34 21.65 -15.64 5.06
C GLY A 34 20.39 -14.96 5.56
N ALA A 35 19.90 -15.40 6.71
CA ALA A 35 18.63 -15.04 7.31
C ALA A 35 18.45 -13.54 7.66
N ALA A 36 19.54 -12.78 7.76
CA ALA A 36 19.48 -11.39 8.20
C ALA A 36 18.72 -10.45 7.23
N GLY A 37 18.55 -10.82 5.96
CA GLY A 37 17.84 -9.99 5.01
C GLY A 37 16.34 -10.13 4.98
N LEU A 38 15.87 -11.23 5.46
CA LEU A 38 14.46 -11.42 5.64
C LEU A 38 13.91 -10.50 6.74
N LEU A 39 14.76 -10.13 7.72
CA LEU A 39 14.43 -9.21 8.80
C LEU A 39 14.36 -7.75 8.34
N SER A 40 14.91 -7.41 7.17
CA SER A 40 14.89 -6.04 6.64
C SER A 40 13.63 -5.69 5.86
N ILE A 41 12.77 -6.66 5.53
CA ILE A 41 11.48 -6.42 4.87
C ILE A 41 10.60 -5.48 5.70
N PRO A 42 10.35 -5.73 7.00
CA PRO A 42 9.58 -4.80 7.83
C PRO A 42 10.20 -3.41 7.91
N LEU A 43 11.54 -3.33 7.97
CA LEU A 43 12.25 -2.06 8.02
C LEU A 43 12.06 -1.25 6.74
N ALA A 44 12.12 -1.87 5.58
CA ALA A 44 11.88 -1.22 4.30
C ALA A 44 10.46 -0.64 4.20
N VAL A 45 9.46 -1.38 4.66
CA VAL A 45 8.05 -0.94 4.69
C VAL A 45 7.89 0.24 5.65
N VAL A 46 8.47 0.17 6.85
CA VAL A 46 8.41 1.27 7.83
C VAL A 46 9.08 2.53 7.27
N ALA A 47 10.25 2.41 6.63
CA ALA A 47 10.94 3.54 6.02
C ALA A 47 10.10 4.17 4.91
N TYR A 48 9.43 3.37 4.09
CA TYR A 48 8.52 3.84 3.05
C TYR A 48 7.36 4.63 3.64
N TYR A 49 6.68 4.08 4.67
CA TYR A 49 5.57 4.75 5.33
C TYR A 49 5.97 6.05 6.00
N ALA A 50 7.09 6.07 6.70
CA ALA A 50 7.57 7.29 7.38
C ALA A 50 7.86 8.39 6.37
N SER A 51 8.56 8.07 5.28
CA SER A 51 8.87 9.02 4.20
C SER A 51 7.60 9.55 3.52
N ASN A 52 6.67 8.66 3.20
CA ASN A 52 5.44 9.02 2.51
C ASN A 52 4.51 9.87 3.38
N LYS A 53 4.42 9.57 4.68
CA LYS A 53 3.58 10.30 5.63
C LYS A 53 4.00 11.78 5.76
N ILE A 54 5.29 12.04 5.82
CA ILE A 54 5.82 13.42 5.91
C ILE A 54 5.46 14.22 4.65
N THR A 55 5.73 13.66 3.47
CA THR A 55 5.46 14.34 2.21
C THR A 55 3.96 14.52 1.95
N PHE A 56 3.15 13.55 2.34
CA PHE A 56 1.69 13.60 2.20
C PHE A 56 1.08 14.73 3.04
N THR A 57 1.51 14.92 4.28
CA THR A 57 1.01 15.97 5.16
C THR A 57 1.22 17.36 4.57
N VAL A 58 2.39 17.60 3.99
CA VAL A 58 2.70 18.90 3.33
C VAL A 58 1.82 19.13 2.11
N GLN A 59 1.59 18.12 1.30
CA GLN A 59 0.80 18.24 0.07
C GLN A 59 -0.70 18.34 0.32
N LYS A 60 -1.23 17.66 1.34
CA LYS A 60 -2.65 17.68 1.70
C LYS A 60 -3.15 19.10 2.02
N SER A 61 -2.34 19.91 2.71
CA SER A 61 -2.72 21.28 3.04
C SER A 61 -2.90 22.19 1.83
N SER A 62 -2.21 21.90 0.72
CA SER A 62 -2.31 22.67 -0.53
C SER A 62 -3.49 22.22 -1.40
N GLN A 63 -3.85 20.93 -1.33
CA GLN A 63 -4.91 20.33 -2.16
C GLN A 63 -6.31 20.58 -1.62
N SER A 64 -6.46 20.81 -0.32
CA SER A 64 -7.77 21.04 0.32
C SER A 64 -8.51 22.28 -0.18
N LYS A 65 -7.83 23.16 -0.91
CA LYS A 65 -8.38 24.39 -1.48
C LYS A 65 -8.96 24.22 -2.89
N LYS A 66 -8.80 23.05 -3.52
CA LYS A 66 -9.33 22.81 -4.88
C LYS A 66 -10.79 22.43 -4.85
N ILE A 67 -11.61 23.20 -5.58
CA ILE A 67 -13.04 22.92 -5.78
C ILE A 67 -13.19 22.26 -7.15
N GLY A 68 -13.62 21.01 -7.17
CA GLY A 68 -13.86 20.26 -8.38
C GLY A 68 -12.64 19.47 -8.88
N ILE A 69 -12.87 18.58 -9.83
CA ILE A 69 -11.86 17.71 -10.42
C ILE A 69 -11.73 18.06 -11.91
N SER A 70 -10.51 18.40 -12.34
CA SER A 70 -10.23 18.63 -13.76
C SER A 70 -10.23 17.32 -14.55
N THR A 71 -10.31 17.40 -15.89
CA THR A 71 -10.27 16.22 -16.75
C THR A 71 -8.97 15.44 -16.57
N SER A 72 -7.83 16.12 -16.42
CA SER A 72 -6.55 15.47 -16.20
C SER A 72 -6.47 14.77 -14.84
N GLU A 73 -7.04 15.36 -13.81
CA GLU A 73 -7.13 14.74 -12.49
C GLU A 73 -8.05 13.51 -12.50
N TYR A 74 -9.18 13.60 -13.19
CA TYR A 74 -10.09 12.48 -13.36
C TYR A 74 -9.39 11.32 -14.07
N ASN A 75 -8.64 11.59 -15.14
CA ASN A 75 -7.91 10.56 -15.87
C ASN A 75 -6.83 9.91 -15.01
N LEU A 76 -6.15 10.69 -14.17
CA LEU A 76 -5.18 10.16 -13.21
C LEU A 76 -5.85 9.23 -12.20
N ILE A 77 -6.96 9.65 -11.61
CA ILE A 77 -7.71 8.87 -10.64
C ILE A 77 -8.24 7.58 -11.28
N ASP A 78 -8.77 7.66 -12.50
CA ASP A 78 -9.25 6.49 -13.24
C ASP A 78 -8.12 5.48 -13.49
N ALA A 79 -6.93 5.96 -13.87
CA ALA A 79 -5.75 5.12 -14.02
C ALA A 79 -5.35 4.44 -12.70
N GLN A 80 -5.39 5.16 -11.59
CA GLN A 80 -5.09 4.61 -10.26
C GLN A 80 -6.14 3.59 -9.82
N LEU A 81 -7.41 3.81 -10.13
CA LEU A 81 -8.47 2.84 -9.86
C LEU A 81 -8.26 1.54 -10.64
N LYS A 82 -7.90 1.63 -11.90
CA LYS A 82 -7.59 0.44 -12.71
C LYS A 82 -6.40 -0.34 -12.16
N GLN A 83 -5.35 0.37 -11.77
CA GLN A 83 -4.17 -0.24 -11.17
C GLN A 83 -4.51 -0.88 -9.82
N ALA A 84 -5.32 -0.23 -9.01
CA ALA A 84 -5.76 -0.76 -7.71
C ALA A 84 -6.59 -2.04 -7.89
N LYS A 85 -7.46 -2.10 -8.88
CA LYS A 85 -8.22 -3.32 -9.21
C LYS A 85 -7.29 -4.47 -9.60
N SER A 86 -6.23 -4.18 -10.35
CA SER A 86 -5.19 -5.16 -10.67
C SER A 86 -4.46 -5.65 -9.42
N HIS A 87 -4.15 -4.76 -8.49
CA HIS A 87 -3.56 -5.14 -7.19
C HIS A 87 -4.49 -6.03 -6.35
N VAL A 88 -5.78 -5.75 -6.34
CA VAL A 88 -6.76 -6.61 -5.65
C VAL A 88 -6.81 -7.99 -6.29
N GLN A 89 -6.75 -8.10 -7.61
CA GLN A 89 -6.66 -9.40 -8.27
C GLN A 89 -5.40 -10.16 -7.87
N ALA A 90 -4.27 -9.46 -7.77
CA ALA A 90 -3.01 -10.07 -7.32
C ALA A 90 -3.13 -10.58 -5.87
N LEU A 91 -3.76 -9.81 -4.97
CA LEU A 91 -4.05 -10.27 -3.62
C LEU A 91 -4.94 -11.52 -3.61
N ASN A 92 -5.98 -11.54 -4.43
CA ASN A 92 -6.88 -12.69 -4.52
C ASN A 92 -6.17 -13.94 -5.05
N GLN A 93 -5.21 -13.78 -5.94
CA GLN A 93 -4.39 -14.89 -6.42
C GLN A 93 -3.47 -15.43 -5.31
N GLN A 94 -2.93 -14.54 -4.47
CA GLN A 94 -2.08 -14.94 -3.34
C GLN A 94 -2.86 -15.74 -2.31
N TYR A 95 -4.06 -15.35 -1.97
CA TYR A 95 -4.82 -16.04 -0.95
C TYR A 95 -5.23 -17.46 -1.35
N VAL A 96 -5.38 -17.74 -2.65
CA VAL A 96 -5.60 -19.10 -3.14
C VAL A 96 -4.36 -19.98 -2.97
N ARG A 97 -3.17 -19.38 -2.95
CA ARG A 97 -1.88 -20.09 -2.83
C ARG A 97 -1.44 -20.32 -1.39
N VAL A 98 -2.03 -19.62 -0.43
CA VAL A 98 -1.62 -19.69 0.98
C VAL A 98 -2.18 -20.98 1.62
N ARG A 99 -1.31 -21.71 2.30
CA ARG A 99 -1.67 -22.97 2.97
C ARG A 99 -2.22 -22.78 4.38
N SER A 100 -1.95 -21.62 5.00
CA SER A 100 -2.39 -21.32 6.35
C SER A 100 -3.78 -20.67 6.35
N VAL A 101 -4.71 -21.22 7.10
CA VAL A 101 -6.06 -20.64 7.27
C VAL A 101 -5.99 -19.21 7.84
N ARG A 102 -5.06 -18.97 8.76
CA ARG A 102 -4.86 -17.65 9.38
C ARG A 102 -4.42 -16.60 8.38
N SER A 103 -3.45 -16.94 7.53
CA SER A 103 -2.94 -16.04 6.49
C SER A 103 -3.96 -15.82 5.38
N PHE A 104 -4.70 -16.85 5.01
CA PHE A 104 -5.82 -16.78 4.09
C PHE A 104 -6.84 -15.75 4.57
N LYS A 105 -7.27 -15.84 5.83
CA LYS A 105 -8.23 -14.92 6.43
C LYS A 105 -7.73 -13.48 6.38
N GLN A 106 -6.47 -13.25 6.73
CA GLN A 106 -5.87 -11.92 6.73
C GLN A 106 -5.82 -11.29 5.33
N ILE A 107 -5.35 -12.03 4.33
CA ILE A 107 -5.30 -11.55 2.94
C ILE A 107 -6.70 -11.28 2.42
N ASN A 108 -7.66 -12.13 2.75
CA ASN A 108 -9.06 -11.94 2.36
C ASN A 108 -9.66 -10.67 2.98
N GLU A 109 -9.39 -10.39 4.24
CA GLU A 109 -9.85 -9.15 4.90
C GLU A 109 -9.22 -7.92 4.25
N MET A 110 -7.93 -7.95 3.92
CA MET A 110 -7.27 -6.86 3.21
C MET A 110 -7.87 -6.65 1.82
N SER A 111 -8.18 -7.72 1.10
CA SER A 111 -8.84 -7.65 -0.21
C SER A 111 -10.22 -7.00 -0.11
N LYS A 112 -11.01 -7.35 0.91
CA LYS A 112 -12.33 -6.75 1.15
C LYS A 112 -12.23 -5.26 1.46
N LEU A 113 -11.28 -4.86 2.31
CA LEU A 113 -11.02 -3.44 2.63
C LEU A 113 -10.66 -2.66 1.38
N ALA A 114 -9.75 -3.21 0.57
CA ALA A 114 -9.32 -2.59 -0.67
C ALA A 114 -10.48 -2.38 -1.65
N LYS A 115 -11.33 -3.38 -1.82
CA LYS A 115 -12.52 -3.28 -2.67
C LYS A 115 -13.47 -2.18 -2.21
N ARG A 116 -13.69 -2.06 -0.91
CA ARG A 116 -14.56 -1.00 -0.35
C ARG A 116 -14.00 0.38 -0.63
N ILE A 117 -12.71 0.59 -0.41
CA ILE A 117 -12.05 1.88 -0.66
C ILE A 117 -12.12 2.23 -2.15
N ILE A 118 -11.81 1.27 -3.02
CA ILE A 118 -11.89 1.45 -4.48
C ILE A 118 -13.31 1.85 -4.90
N ASN A 119 -14.32 1.18 -4.39
CA ASN A 119 -15.72 1.49 -4.71
C ASN A 119 -16.12 2.89 -4.25
N LEU A 120 -15.69 3.31 -3.06
CA LEU A 120 -15.96 4.66 -2.57
C LEU A 120 -15.34 5.72 -3.47
N VAL A 121 -14.09 5.54 -3.88
CA VAL A 121 -13.40 6.48 -4.78
C VAL A 121 -14.00 6.43 -6.19
N GLN A 122 -14.39 5.26 -6.67
CA GLN A 122 -15.03 5.13 -7.98
C GLN A 122 -16.37 5.88 -8.03
N THR A 123 -17.14 5.82 -6.95
CA THR A 123 -18.43 6.52 -6.82
C THR A 123 -18.24 8.03 -6.65
N ASN A 124 -17.22 8.44 -5.89
CA ASN A 124 -16.88 9.83 -5.69
C ASN A 124 -15.36 10.04 -5.84
N PRO A 125 -14.88 10.41 -7.05
CA PRO A 125 -13.45 10.55 -7.32
C PRO A 125 -12.71 11.54 -6.43
N GLN A 126 -13.41 12.53 -5.85
CA GLN A 126 -12.78 13.49 -4.92
C GLN A 126 -12.22 12.81 -3.66
N LYS A 127 -12.80 11.68 -3.27
CA LYS A 127 -12.33 10.90 -2.13
C LYS A 127 -10.91 10.36 -2.30
N PHE A 128 -10.42 10.28 -3.53
CA PHE A 128 -9.06 9.86 -3.83
C PHE A 128 -8.02 10.64 -3.00
N TYR A 129 -8.22 11.94 -2.86
CA TYR A 129 -7.27 12.80 -2.14
C TYR A 129 -7.20 12.50 -0.64
N ALA A 130 -8.26 11.95 -0.07
CA ALA A 130 -8.27 11.54 1.33
C ALA A 130 -7.54 10.20 1.57
N VAL A 131 -7.36 9.40 0.53
CA VAL A 131 -6.80 8.04 0.61
C VAL A 131 -5.68 7.80 -0.42
N GLU A 132 -4.95 8.84 -0.80
CA GLU A 132 -3.88 8.75 -1.78
C GLU A 132 -2.84 7.67 -1.40
N ASP A 133 -2.47 7.61 -0.13
CA ASP A 133 -1.48 6.67 0.36
C ASP A 133 -1.94 5.22 0.25
N PHE A 134 -3.24 4.97 0.32
CA PHE A 134 -3.79 3.66 0.03
C PHE A 134 -3.41 3.20 -1.38
N PHE A 135 -3.59 4.06 -2.37
CA PHE A 135 -3.33 3.72 -3.77
C PHE A 135 -1.85 3.60 -4.07
N TYR A 136 -1.04 4.51 -3.56
CA TYR A 136 0.38 4.59 -3.92
C TYR A 136 1.30 3.77 -3.01
N ALA A 137 0.86 3.47 -1.80
CA ALA A 137 1.71 2.81 -0.81
C ALA A 137 1.08 1.55 -0.21
N HIS A 138 -0.08 1.67 0.40
CA HIS A 138 -0.60 0.61 1.25
C HIS A 138 -1.02 -0.62 0.46
N LEU A 139 -1.79 -0.45 -0.61
CA LEU A 139 -2.23 -1.56 -1.45
C LEU A 139 -1.07 -2.23 -2.20
N PRO A 140 -0.16 -1.50 -2.87
CA PRO A 140 1.01 -2.13 -3.48
C PRO A 140 1.87 -2.90 -2.48
N SER A 141 2.07 -2.35 -1.28
CA SER A 141 2.82 -3.03 -0.22
C SER A 141 2.14 -4.31 0.26
N ALA A 142 0.81 -4.31 0.34
CA ALA A 142 0.05 -5.49 0.70
C ALA A 142 0.26 -6.62 -0.32
N VAL A 143 0.24 -6.30 -1.60
CA VAL A 143 0.51 -7.27 -2.67
C VAL A 143 1.93 -7.83 -2.55
N GLU A 144 2.91 -6.95 -2.41
CA GLU A 144 4.32 -7.36 -2.32
C GLU A 144 4.61 -8.24 -1.11
N LEU A 145 4.14 -7.83 0.08
CA LEU A 145 4.33 -8.60 1.30
C LEU A 145 3.60 -9.94 1.25
N SER A 146 2.41 -9.98 0.68
CA SER A 146 1.64 -11.22 0.52
C SER A 146 2.35 -12.18 -0.43
N ASP A 147 2.93 -11.68 -1.51
CA ASP A 147 3.72 -12.47 -2.45
C ASP A 147 4.97 -13.04 -1.77
N LYS A 148 5.70 -12.22 -1.04
CA LYS A 148 6.88 -12.65 -0.28
C LYS A 148 6.54 -13.70 0.77
N TYR A 149 5.47 -13.49 1.52
CA TYR A 149 4.99 -14.46 2.51
C TYR A 149 4.67 -15.81 1.85
N THR A 150 3.96 -15.78 0.73
CA THR A 150 3.60 -16.98 -0.02
C THR A 150 4.83 -17.71 -0.55
N LEU A 151 5.80 -16.95 -1.07
CA LEU A 151 7.06 -17.51 -1.56
C LEU A 151 7.84 -18.20 -0.43
N LEU A 152 7.95 -17.56 0.74
CA LEU A 152 8.63 -18.12 1.90
C LEU A 152 7.97 -19.41 2.40
N THR A 153 6.62 -19.45 2.40
CA THR A 153 5.89 -20.65 2.84
C THR A 153 6.08 -21.82 1.87
N LYS A 154 6.24 -21.55 0.58
CA LYS A 154 6.42 -22.60 -0.43
C LYS A 154 7.80 -23.27 -0.37
N GLN A 155 8.80 -22.54 0.02
CA GLN A 155 10.17 -23.04 0.01
C GLN A 155 10.43 -24.10 1.08
N GLN A 156 9.55 -24.24 2.07
CA GLN A 156 9.63 -25.25 3.15
C GLN A 156 11.03 -25.40 3.73
N LEU A 157 11.78 -24.29 3.81
CA LEU A 157 13.12 -24.30 4.35
C LEU A 157 13.06 -24.53 5.85
N PRO A 158 13.72 -25.56 6.38
CA PRO A 158 13.79 -25.76 7.81
C PRO A 158 14.74 -24.73 8.41
N GLY A 159 14.30 -24.07 9.47
CA GLY A 159 15.16 -23.16 10.22
C GLY A 159 14.37 -22.17 11.07
N THR A 160 14.92 -21.86 12.23
CA THR A 160 14.36 -20.88 13.15
C THR A 160 14.28 -19.50 12.49
N ASP A 161 15.26 -19.16 11.65
CA ASP A 161 15.34 -17.86 10.99
C ASP A 161 14.22 -17.66 9.97
N VAL A 162 13.85 -18.71 9.22
CA VAL A 162 12.72 -18.67 8.28
C VAL A 162 11.40 -18.50 9.03
N HIS A 163 11.26 -19.19 10.17
CA HIS A 163 10.08 -19.08 11.01
C HIS A 163 9.92 -17.65 11.57
N LEU A 164 11.01 -17.06 12.05
CA LEU A 164 11.00 -15.67 12.52
C LEU A 164 10.65 -14.70 11.40
N ALA A 165 11.20 -14.88 10.20
CA ALA A 165 10.89 -14.04 9.04
C ALA A 165 9.40 -14.13 8.65
N LEU A 166 8.82 -15.32 8.70
CA LEU A 166 7.38 -15.52 8.44
C LEU A 166 6.53 -14.82 9.49
N GLU A 167 6.89 -14.90 10.76
CA GLU A 167 6.18 -14.22 11.84
C GLU A 167 6.28 -12.70 11.72
N ASP A 168 7.45 -12.18 11.41
CA ASP A 168 7.65 -10.73 11.20
C ASP A 168 6.86 -10.23 10.00
N THR A 169 6.84 -10.98 8.90
CA THR A 169 6.06 -10.63 7.71
C THR A 169 4.56 -10.64 8.03
N ARG A 170 4.09 -11.64 8.78
CA ARG A 170 2.69 -11.72 9.21
C ARG A 170 2.30 -10.53 10.10
N LYS A 171 3.18 -10.17 11.02
CA LYS A 171 2.98 -9.00 11.89
C LYS A 171 2.89 -7.71 11.08
N THR A 172 3.78 -7.54 10.12
CA THR A 172 3.78 -6.37 9.22
C THR A 172 2.51 -6.32 8.38
N LEU A 173 2.05 -7.47 7.88
CA LEU A 173 0.76 -7.55 7.16
C LEU A 173 -0.41 -7.15 8.07
N LYS A 174 -0.37 -7.52 9.33
CA LYS A 174 -1.40 -7.12 10.31
C LYS A 174 -1.42 -5.62 10.55
N GLU A 175 -0.25 -5.02 10.70
CA GLU A 175 -0.12 -3.57 10.85
C GLU A 175 -0.62 -2.85 9.59
N LEU A 176 -0.31 -3.38 8.42
CA LEU A 176 -0.78 -2.85 7.15
C LEU A 176 -2.31 -2.96 7.01
N GLN A 177 -2.90 -4.05 7.47
CA GLN A 177 -4.35 -4.19 7.52
C GLN A 177 -5.00 -3.10 8.37
N VAL A 178 -4.45 -2.81 9.55
CA VAL A 178 -4.93 -1.73 10.42
C VAL A 178 -4.80 -0.37 9.72
N THR A 179 -3.70 -0.14 9.02
CA THR A 179 -3.52 1.08 8.22
C THR A 179 -4.59 1.21 7.12
N MET A 180 -4.92 0.12 6.45
CA MET A 180 -5.98 0.11 5.44
C MET A 180 -7.38 0.31 6.05
N GLU A 181 -7.61 -0.16 7.26
CA GLU A 181 -8.83 0.15 8.02
C GLU A 181 -8.94 1.66 8.29
N ASP A 182 -7.83 2.30 8.62
CA ASP A 182 -7.79 3.75 8.79
C ASP A 182 -8.01 4.49 7.47
N ASP A 183 -7.50 3.97 6.35
CA ASP A 183 -7.80 4.51 5.01
C ASP A 183 -9.30 4.46 4.72
N LEU A 184 -9.95 3.36 5.05
CA LEU A 184 -11.40 3.24 4.88
C LEU A 184 -12.15 4.28 5.72
N LYS A 185 -11.75 4.47 6.97
CA LYS A 185 -12.34 5.50 7.83
C LYS A 185 -12.16 6.89 7.24
N SER A 186 -10.98 7.19 6.68
CA SER A 186 -10.71 8.47 6.02
C SER A 186 -11.59 8.68 4.80
N ALA A 187 -11.80 7.64 3.99
CA ALA A 187 -12.69 7.70 2.84
C ALA A 187 -14.15 7.94 3.23
N LEU A 188 -14.59 7.33 4.33
CA LEU A 188 -15.95 7.51 4.84
C LEU A 188 -16.17 8.87 5.49
N SER A 189 -15.19 9.36 6.27
CA SER A 189 -15.31 10.65 6.99
C SER A 189 -15.28 11.85 6.05
N SER A 190 -14.69 11.72 4.86
CA SER A 190 -14.66 12.81 3.88
C SER A 190 -16.07 13.22 3.40
N ASP A 191 -17.09 12.39 3.60
CA ASP A 191 -18.49 12.76 3.31
C ASP A 191 -19.06 13.72 4.35
N ILE A 192 -18.57 13.65 5.58
CA ILE A 192 -19.09 14.45 6.70
C ILE A 192 -18.58 15.88 6.64
N GLU A 193 -17.36 16.07 6.16
CA GLU A 193 -16.73 17.40 6.05
C GLU A 193 -17.34 18.24 4.91
N ASN A 194 -18.09 17.63 3.99
CA ASN A 194 -18.73 18.30 2.86
C ASN A 194 -20.22 18.63 3.11
N LEU A 195 -20.74 18.37 4.30
CA LEU A 195 -22.08 18.74 4.73
C LEU A 195 -22.09 20.09 5.45
#